data_19e4839f9a7209509afbc2ad995d259a
#
_entry.id   19e4839f9a7209509afbc2ad995d259a
#
_cell.length_a   1.000
_cell.length_b   1.000
_cell.length_c   1.000
_cell.angle_alpha   90.00
_cell.angle_beta   90.00
_cell.angle_gamma   90.00
#
_symmetry.space_group_name_H-M   'P 1'
#
loop_
_entity.id
_entity.type
_entity.pdbx_description
1 polymer ?
#
loop_
_entity_poly.entity_id
_entity_poly.type
_entity_poly.pdbx_seq_one_letter_code
_entity_poly.pdbx_strand_id
1 'polypeptide(L)'
;MLILKLKPWDERTGKGEDVQAVIGQVYGMTADIKDASVFAISPGMIPGYGMGNALELHMQDKQGGDIGTFFATTQQYLGALNQRPEISMAYSTFDVRYPQWTVEIDASKCKRAGITPDAVLSTLSGYYGGQYVSNFNRFSKVYKVMIQADPKYRVDEASLDNIFVRMSNGEMSPLSQFVTLTRSYGAESLSRFNMYNSIAVNAMPAEGYSTGDAIRAVKETAEQALPKGYGYDFGGITREENMQSNTTIIIFGICFLMIYLILSALYESFLIPFAVLLAVPFGLAGSFLFAK
;
A
#
# COMPACT_ATOMS: atom_id res chain seq x y z
N MET A 1 -13.77 -0.30 1.77
CA MET A 1 -13.17 1.04 1.68
C MET A 1 -14.30 2.06 1.57
N LEU A 2 -14.28 3.11 2.41
CA LEU A 2 -15.26 4.20 2.40
C LEU A 2 -14.52 5.50 2.04
N ILE A 3 -15.07 6.30 1.14
CA ILE A 3 -14.49 7.59 0.75
C ILE A 3 -15.40 8.68 1.30
N LEU A 4 -14.87 9.51 2.22
CA LEU A 4 -15.55 10.68 2.76
C LEU A 4 -15.14 11.91 1.95
N LYS A 5 -16.07 12.48 1.19
CA LYS A 5 -15.84 13.72 0.48
C LYS A 5 -16.25 14.90 1.37
N LEU A 6 -15.27 15.70 1.75
CA LEU A 6 -15.53 16.92 2.54
C LEU A 6 -16.05 18.04 1.65
N LYS A 7 -16.68 19.05 2.27
CA LYS A 7 -17.08 20.29 1.59
C LYS A 7 -15.84 21.03 1.05
N PRO A 8 -16.00 21.96 0.08
CA PRO A 8 -14.93 22.83 -0.39
C PRO A 8 -14.25 23.60 0.75
N TRP A 9 -13.00 24.02 0.54
CA TRP A 9 -12.18 24.69 1.57
C TRP A 9 -12.78 26.00 2.06
N ASP A 10 -13.38 26.75 1.17
CA ASP A 10 -14.06 28.04 1.40
C ASP A 10 -15.32 27.91 2.28
N GLU A 11 -15.93 26.72 2.31
CA GLU A 11 -17.09 26.41 3.16
C GLU A 11 -16.71 25.81 4.52
N ARG A 12 -15.42 25.53 4.76
CA ARG A 12 -14.90 24.90 5.98
C ARG A 12 -13.97 25.83 6.74
N THR A 13 -14.52 26.88 7.30
CA THR A 13 -13.77 27.92 8.04
C THR A 13 -13.83 27.79 9.55
N GLY A 14 -14.63 26.84 10.06
CA GLY A 14 -14.82 26.62 11.49
C GLY A 14 -13.67 25.84 12.13
N LYS A 15 -13.45 26.07 13.46
CA LYS A 15 -12.53 25.25 14.24
C LYS A 15 -13.03 23.81 14.29
N GLY A 16 -12.18 22.85 13.91
CA GLY A 16 -12.53 21.43 13.88
C GLY A 16 -13.12 20.92 12.57
N GLU A 17 -13.16 21.75 11.53
CA GLU A 17 -13.58 21.38 10.17
C GLU A 17 -12.39 21.06 9.25
N ASP A 18 -11.18 21.13 9.77
CA ASP A 18 -9.97 20.71 9.08
C ASP A 18 -9.90 19.17 8.96
N VAL A 19 -9.08 18.69 8.04
CA VAL A 19 -8.99 17.24 7.73
C VAL A 19 -8.53 16.42 8.94
N GLN A 20 -7.61 16.96 9.75
CA GLN A 20 -7.08 16.23 10.91
C GLN A 20 -8.13 16.11 12.02
N ALA A 21 -8.88 17.18 12.26
CA ALA A 21 -9.98 17.15 13.22
C ALA A 21 -11.08 16.17 12.79
N VAL A 22 -11.41 16.13 11.49
CA VAL A 22 -12.38 15.14 10.96
C VAL A 22 -11.88 13.71 11.12
N ILE A 23 -10.59 13.45 10.86
CA ILE A 23 -9.98 12.13 11.11
C ILE A 23 -10.11 11.75 12.59
N GLY A 24 -9.81 12.69 13.51
CA GLY A 24 -9.99 12.47 14.95
C GLY A 24 -11.44 12.16 15.34
N GLN A 25 -12.41 12.87 14.74
CA GLN A 25 -13.84 12.58 14.94
C GLN A 25 -14.22 11.19 14.44
N VAL A 26 -13.72 10.76 13.25
CA VAL A 26 -13.97 9.41 12.72
C VAL A 26 -13.43 8.35 13.69
N TYR A 27 -12.21 8.51 14.21
CA TYR A 27 -11.67 7.59 15.22
C TYR A 27 -12.53 7.56 16.48
N GLY A 28 -13.00 8.72 16.95
CA GLY A 28 -13.91 8.79 18.11
C GLY A 28 -15.24 8.07 17.85
N MET A 29 -15.84 8.26 16.70
CA MET A 29 -17.12 7.62 16.32
C MET A 29 -17.00 6.11 16.11
N THR A 30 -15.83 5.61 15.76
CA THR A 30 -15.57 4.20 15.46
C THR A 30 -14.89 3.44 16.59
N ALA A 31 -14.60 4.10 17.72
CA ALA A 31 -13.90 3.51 18.87
C ALA A 31 -14.62 2.29 19.47
N ASP A 32 -15.96 2.26 19.38
CA ASP A 32 -16.78 1.17 19.92
C ASP A 32 -16.87 -0.05 18.98
N ILE A 33 -16.37 0.04 17.75
CA ILE A 33 -16.38 -1.07 16.79
C ILE A 33 -15.25 -2.04 17.14
N LYS A 34 -15.62 -3.20 17.70
CA LYS A 34 -14.67 -4.26 18.11
C LYS A 34 -14.41 -5.30 17.04
N ASP A 35 -15.31 -5.41 16.07
CA ASP A 35 -15.27 -6.45 15.03
C ASP A 35 -14.44 -6.05 13.80
N ALA A 36 -13.95 -4.81 13.76
CA ALA A 36 -13.15 -4.29 12.65
C ALA A 36 -12.12 -3.26 13.13
N SER A 37 -10.97 -3.22 12.46
CA SER A 37 -9.99 -2.14 12.61
C SER A 37 -10.30 -1.03 11.60
N VAL A 38 -10.56 0.19 12.10
CA VAL A 38 -10.87 1.33 11.26
C VAL A 38 -9.63 2.22 11.14
N PHE A 39 -9.20 2.48 9.91
CA PHE A 39 -8.12 3.40 9.59
C PHE A 39 -8.67 4.56 8.77
N ALA A 40 -8.61 5.77 9.32
CA ALA A 40 -8.96 7.00 8.63
C ALA A 40 -7.69 7.72 8.17
N ILE A 41 -7.53 7.88 6.86
CA ILE A 41 -6.35 8.50 6.26
C ILE A 41 -6.76 9.58 5.26
N SER A 42 -5.97 10.65 5.19
CA SER A 42 -6.07 11.61 4.10
C SER A 42 -5.18 11.17 2.95
N PRO A 43 -5.65 11.23 1.68
CA PRO A 43 -4.78 10.95 0.54
C PRO A 43 -3.64 11.95 0.48
N GLY A 44 -2.47 11.52 -0.01
CA GLY A 44 -1.32 12.37 -0.23
C GLY A 44 -1.61 13.47 -1.26
N MET A 45 -0.84 14.56 -1.23
CA MET A 45 -0.99 15.69 -2.16
C MET A 45 -0.70 15.30 -3.61
N ILE A 46 0.14 14.28 -3.84
CA ILE A 46 0.49 13.80 -5.17
C ILE A 46 -0.19 12.44 -5.40
N PRO A 47 -1.18 12.36 -6.31
CA PRO A 47 -1.84 11.09 -6.61
C PRO A 47 -0.85 10.03 -7.12
N GLY A 48 -0.94 8.80 -6.58
CA GLY A 48 -0.08 7.69 -6.99
C GLY A 48 1.21 7.53 -6.17
N TYR A 49 1.50 8.44 -5.26
CA TYR A 49 2.67 8.38 -4.39
C TYR A 49 2.26 8.17 -2.92
N GLY A 50 1.99 6.93 -2.57
CA GLY A 50 1.71 6.53 -1.19
C GLY A 50 0.36 6.98 -0.62
N MET A 51 0.07 6.55 0.58
CA MET A 51 -1.13 6.92 1.33
C MET A 51 -0.80 8.00 2.37
N GLY A 52 -1.16 9.24 2.10
CA GLY A 52 -0.94 10.36 3.03
C GLY A 52 0.53 10.81 3.11
N ASN A 53 0.91 11.38 4.25
CA ASN A 53 2.28 11.82 4.54
C ASN A 53 3.13 10.70 5.19
N ALA A 54 2.72 9.46 5.07
CA ALA A 54 3.45 8.33 5.62
C ALA A 54 4.65 7.96 4.75
N LEU A 55 5.73 7.58 5.40
CA LEU A 55 6.85 6.91 4.74
C LEU A 55 6.39 5.54 4.25
N GLU A 56 6.58 5.27 2.98
CA GLU A 56 6.29 3.96 2.39
C GLU A 56 7.55 3.12 2.35
N LEU A 57 7.48 1.95 2.92
CA LEU A 57 8.55 0.96 2.84
C LEU A 57 7.98 -0.43 2.56
N HIS A 58 8.76 -1.22 1.85
CA HIS A 58 8.46 -2.59 1.48
C HIS A 58 9.41 -3.53 2.23
N MET A 59 8.87 -4.20 3.26
CA MET A 59 9.60 -5.29 3.89
C MET A 59 9.78 -6.41 2.88
N GLN A 60 10.95 -7.04 2.84
CA GLN A 60 11.31 -8.05 1.85
C GLN A 60 11.75 -9.33 2.54
N ASP A 61 11.19 -10.46 2.11
CA ASP A 61 11.72 -11.79 2.41
C ASP A 61 12.68 -12.21 1.30
N LYS A 62 13.98 -12.24 1.63
CA LYS A 62 15.05 -12.62 0.70
C LYS A 62 15.39 -14.11 0.74
N GLN A 63 14.73 -14.86 1.64
CA GLN A 63 14.95 -16.30 1.81
C GLN A 63 13.86 -17.14 1.10
N GLY A 64 12.70 -16.55 0.81
CA GLY A 64 11.56 -17.26 0.24
C GLY A 64 10.92 -18.24 1.24
N GLY A 65 10.89 -17.84 2.51
CA GLY A 65 10.33 -18.61 3.61
C GLY A 65 8.81 -18.62 3.67
N ASP A 66 8.28 -19.11 4.79
CA ASP A 66 6.85 -19.11 5.06
C ASP A 66 6.33 -17.70 5.29
N ILE A 67 5.17 -17.40 4.69
CA ILE A 67 4.54 -16.08 4.75
C ILE A 67 4.10 -15.71 6.18
N GLY A 68 3.71 -16.70 7.00
CA GLY A 68 3.34 -16.49 8.39
C GLY A 68 4.52 -16.03 9.23
N THR A 69 5.69 -16.63 9.04
CA THR A 69 6.95 -16.25 9.69
C THR A 69 7.39 -14.85 9.25
N PHE A 70 7.25 -14.54 7.96
CA PHE A 70 7.55 -13.22 7.44
C PHE A 70 6.61 -12.15 8.00
N PHE A 71 5.32 -12.45 8.10
CA PHE A 71 4.34 -11.57 8.73
C PHE A 71 4.67 -11.33 10.22
N ALA A 72 4.99 -12.38 10.98
CA ALA A 72 5.39 -12.24 12.38
C ALA A 72 6.63 -11.35 12.55
N THR A 73 7.65 -11.54 11.69
CA THR A 73 8.84 -10.68 11.67
C THR A 73 8.49 -9.22 11.36
N THR A 74 7.59 -9.00 10.40
CA THR A 74 7.11 -7.65 10.06
C THR A 74 6.37 -7.02 11.25
N GLN A 75 5.53 -7.78 11.97
CA GLN A 75 4.83 -7.27 13.15
C GLN A 75 5.80 -6.92 14.29
N GLN A 76 6.86 -7.70 14.50
CA GLN A 76 7.91 -7.36 15.47
C GLN A 76 8.62 -6.06 15.08
N TYR A 77 8.95 -5.89 13.82
CA TYR A 77 9.54 -4.65 13.31
C TYR A 77 8.62 -3.44 13.47
N LEU A 78 7.33 -3.59 13.16
CA LEU A 78 6.31 -2.55 13.40
C LEU A 78 6.21 -2.19 14.90
N GLY A 79 6.26 -3.18 15.78
CA GLY A 79 6.29 -2.96 17.22
C GLY A 79 7.50 -2.15 17.67
N ALA A 80 8.69 -2.44 17.12
CA ALA A 80 9.90 -1.68 17.39
C ALA A 80 9.84 -0.24 16.84
N LEU A 81 9.29 -0.04 15.64
CA LEU A 81 9.07 1.29 15.07
C LEU A 81 8.12 2.14 15.89
N ASN A 82 7.03 1.56 16.37
CA ASN A 82 6.05 2.26 17.21
C ASN A 82 6.58 2.67 18.59
N GLN A 83 7.74 2.19 19.01
CA GLN A 83 8.43 2.62 20.22
C GLN A 83 9.37 3.82 20.00
N ARG A 84 9.59 4.20 18.75
CA ARG A 84 10.47 5.33 18.39
C ARG A 84 9.75 6.66 18.55
N PRO A 85 10.38 7.67 19.18
CA PRO A 85 9.77 8.99 19.34
C PRO A 85 9.56 9.74 18.03
N GLU A 86 10.34 9.41 16.99
CA GLU A 86 10.23 10.01 15.66
C GLU A 86 9.04 9.51 14.86
N ILE A 87 8.40 8.40 15.29
CA ILE A 87 7.29 7.74 14.60
C ILE A 87 6.02 7.87 15.45
N SER A 88 4.99 8.46 14.88
CA SER A 88 3.68 8.54 15.55
C SER A 88 2.90 7.24 15.43
N MET A 89 2.98 6.59 14.28
CA MET A 89 2.32 5.31 14.00
C MET A 89 2.99 4.60 12.83
N ALA A 90 3.33 3.32 13.03
CA ALA A 90 3.73 2.43 11.96
C ALA A 90 2.73 1.28 11.84
N TYR A 91 2.26 1.01 10.62
CA TYR A 91 1.23 0.01 10.36
C TYR A 91 1.40 -0.66 9.01
N SER A 92 0.76 -1.83 8.87
CA SER A 92 0.59 -2.52 7.60
C SER A 92 -0.86 -2.96 7.46
N THR A 93 -1.37 -2.94 6.24
CA THR A 93 -2.71 -3.45 5.92
C THR A 93 -2.69 -4.94 5.55
N PHE A 94 -1.50 -5.54 5.47
CA PHE A 94 -1.35 -6.96 5.18
C PHE A 94 -1.74 -7.81 6.40
N ASP A 95 -2.56 -8.84 6.17
CA ASP A 95 -2.93 -9.83 7.18
C ASP A 95 -2.93 -11.24 6.56
N VAL A 96 -2.53 -12.23 7.35
CA VAL A 96 -2.55 -13.64 6.98
C VAL A 96 -3.81 -14.36 7.50
N ARG A 97 -4.70 -13.64 8.18
CA ARG A 97 -5.93 -14.17 8.80
C ARG A 97 -7.17 -13.89 7.96
N TYR A 98 -6.99 -13.61 6.68
CA TYR A 98 -8.14 -13.43 5.79
C TYR A 98 -8.87 -14.77 5.63
N PRO A 99 -10.18 -14.84 5.93
CA PRO A 99 -10.94 -16.09 5.84
C PRO A 99 -11.07 -16.54 4.39
N GLN A 100 -10.72 -17.77 4.14
CA GLN A 100 -10.74 -18.41 2.82
C GLN A 100 -11.42 -19.76 2.88
N TRP A 101 -11.86 -20.26 1.73
CA TRP A 101 -12.30 -21.62 1.55
C TRP A 101 -11.29 -22.38 0.70
N THR A 102 -10.74 -23.44 1.26
CA THR A 102 -9.93 -24.38 0.47
C THR A 102 -10.88 -25.36 -0.20
N VAL A 103 -10.71 -25.49 -1.51
CA VAL A 103 -11.52 -26.36 -2.35
C VAL A 103 -10.75 -27.67 -2.57
N GLU A 104 -11.25 -28.77 -2.06
CA GLU A 104 -10.71 -30.11 -2.31
C GLU A 104 -11.62 -30.85 -3.26
N ILE A 105 -11.06 -31.37 -4.36
CA ILE A 105 -11.81 -32.13 -5.35
C ILE A 105 -11.53 -33.62 -5.20
N ASP A 106 -12.59 -34.41 -5.07
CA ASP A 106 -12.49 -35.87 -5.08
C ASP A 106 -12.31 -36.39 -6.53
N ALA A 107 -11.04 -36.50 -6.94
CA ALA A 107 -10.68 -36.98 -8.26
C ALA A 107 -11.20 -38.39 -8.56
N SER A 108 -11.41 -39.26 -7.50
CA SER A 108 -11.92 -40.59 -7.67
C SER A 108 -13.41 -40.59 -7.99
N LYS A 109 -14.19 -39.72 -7.35
CA LYS A 109 -15.61 -39.51 -7.69
C LYS A 109 -15.75 -38.90 -9.08
N CYS A 110 -14.94 -37.90 -9.41
CA CYS A 110 -14.92 -37.30 -10.75
C CYS A 110 -14.70 -38.39 -11.83
N LYS A 111 -13.69 -39.21 -11.67
CA LYS A 111 -13.36 -40.29 -12.63
C LYS A 111 -14.50 -41.27 -12.80
N ARG A 112 -15.16 -41.70 -11.71
CA ARG A 112 -16.33 -42.61 -11.77
C ARG A 112 -17.53 -41.99 -12.49
N ALA A 113 -17.73 -40.66 -12.35
CA ALA A 113 -18.78 -39.92 -13.04
C ALA A 113 -18.40 -39.52 -14.47
N GLY A 114 -17.17 -39.83 -14.92
CA GLY A 114 -16.67 -39.44 -16.23
C GLY A 114 -16.45 -37.92 -16.39
N ILE A 115 -16.15 -37.23 -15.28
CA ILE A 115 -15.91 -35.80 -15.23
C ILE A 115 -14.42 -35.57 -14.97
N THR A 116 -13.84 -34.54 -15.57
CA THR A 116 -12.47 -34.11 -15.23
C THR A 116 -12.48 -33.14 -14.06
N PRO A 117 -11.49 -33.18 -13.15
CA PRO A 117 -11.33 -32.17 -12.11
C PRO A 117 -11.32 -30.74 -12.65
N ASP A 118 -10.77 -30.55 -13.86
CA ASP A 118 -10.74 -29.26 -14.54
C ASP A 118 -12.15 -28.74 -14.88
N ALA A 119 -13.06 -29.60 -15.30
CA ALA A 119 -14.46 -29.24 -15.55
C ALA A 119 -15.16 -28.76 -14.27
N VAL A 120 -14.84 -29.38 -13.12
CA VAL A 120 -15.34 -28.97 -11.81
C VAL A 120 -14.80 -27.59 -11.43
N LEU A 121 -13.48 -27.37 -11.56
CA LEU A 121 -12.84 -26.09 -11.28
C LEU A 121 -13.33 -24.97 -12.20
N SER A 122 -13.48 -25.25 -13.50
CA SER A 122 -14.00 -24.28 -14.47
C SER A 122 -15.43 -23.86 -14.14
N THR A 123 -16.27 -24.81 -13.72
CA THR A 123 -17.63 -24.51 -13.29
C THR A 123 -17.63 -23.63 -12.03
N LEU A 124 -16.85 -23.99 -11.00
CA LEU A 124 -16.70 -23.18 -9.78
C LEU A 124 -16.20 -21.76 -10.12
N SER A 125 -15.15 -21.65 -10.94
CA SER A 125 -14.60 -20.38 -11.36
C SER A 125 -15.63 -19.53 -12.09
N GLY A 126 -16.44 -20.12 -12.98
CA GLY A 126 -17.50 -19.40 -13.68
C GLY A 126 -18.59 -18.88 -12.75
N TYR A 127 -19.03 -19.68 -11.79
CA TYR A 127 -20.09 -19.27 -10.86
C TYR A 127 -19.61 -18.26 -9.81
N TYR A 128 -18.48 -18.50 -9.15
CA TYR A 128 -17.98 -17.65 -8.05
C TYR A 128 -17.05 -16.54 -8.52
N GLY A 129 -16.10 -16.83 -9.41
CA GLY A 129 -15.11 -15.88 -9.89
C GLY A 129 -15.58 -15.01 -11.06
N GLY A 130 -16.50 -15.56 -11.85
CA GLY A 130 -16.94 -14.98 -13.11
C GLY A 130 -16.05 -15.38 -14.29
N GLN A 131 -16.70 -15.64 -15.42
CA GLN A 131 -16.05 -16.01 -16.66
C GLN A 131 -16.05 -14.84 -17.64
N TYR A 132 -14.88 -14.50 -18.13
CA TYR A 132 -14.74 -13.56 -19.24
C TYR A 132 -15.18 -14.25 -20.55
N VAL A 133 -16.15 -13.64 -21.24
CA VAL A 133 -16.76 -14.23 -22.43
C VAL A 133 -16.40 -13.45 -23.70
N SER A 134 -16.45 -12.12 -23.63
CA SER A 134 -16.29 -11.26 -24.80
C SER A 134 -15.97 -9.82 -24.43
N ASN A 135 -15.73 -9.00 -25.45
CA ASN A 135 -15.63 -7.55 -25.34
C ASN A 135 -16.68 -6.88 -26.25
N PHE A 136 -17.11 -5.68 -25.90
CA PHE A 136 -17.74 -4.79 -26.82
C PHE A 136 -17.18 -3.37 -26.69
N ASN A 137 -17.22 -2.63 -27.79
CA ASN A 137 -16.73 -1.27 -27.87
C ASN A 137 -17.92 -0.31 -27.77
N ARG A 138 -17.86 0.66 -26.85
CA ARG A 138 -18.83 1.73 -26.72
C ARG A 138 -18.15 3.00 -26.20
N PHE A 139 -18.51 4.16 -26.73
CA PHE A 139 -17.94 5.46 -26.33
C PHE A 139 -16.38 5.47 -26.37
N SER A 140 -15.80 4.91 -27.43
CA SER A 140 -14.33 4.79 -27.61
C SER A 140 -13.62 4.02 -26.49
N LYS A 141 -14.34 3.21 -25.73
CA LYS A 141 -13.80 2.35 -24.66
C LYS A 141 -14.17 0.89 -24.92
N VAL A 142 -13.27 -0.01 -24.52
CA VAL A 142 -13.49 -1.45 -24.55
C VAL A 142 -14.08 -1.89 -23.22
N TYR A 143 -15.26 -2.53 -23.25
CA TYR A 143 -15.91 -3.09 -22.08
C TYR A 143 -15.82 -4.61 -22.12
N LYS A 144 -15.43 -5.20 -20.99
CA LYS A 144 -15.39 -6.66 -20.83
C LYS A 144 -16.78 -7.17 -20.47
N VAL A 145 -17.19 -8.25 -21.11
CA VAL A 145 -18.41 -9.00 -20.75
C VAL A 145 -18.01 -10.14 -19.83
N MET A 146 -18.47 -10.09 -18.59
CA MET A 146 -18.26 -11.12 -17.58
C MET A 146 -19.58 -11.79 -17.26
N ILE A 147 -19.59 -13.12 -17.20
CA ILE A 147 -20.74 -13.90 -16.74
C ILE A 147 -20.41 -14.47 -15.37
N GLN A 148 -21.31 -14.27 -14.41
CA GLN A 148 -21.16 -14.74 -13.04
C GLN A 148 -22.53 -15.08 -12.47
N ALA A 149 -22.59 -15.98 -11.50
CA ALA A 149 -23.84 -16.24 -10.79
C ALA A 149 -24.33 -14.98 -10.03
N ASP A 150 -25.65 -14.80 -9.99
CA ASP A 150 -26.27 -13.77 -9.14
C ASP A 150 -25.85 -13.99 -7.68
N PRO A 151 -25.52 -12.93 -6.90
CA PRO A 151 -25.10 -13.06 -5.51
C PRO A 151 -25.95 -13.96 -4.64
N LYS A 152 -27.26 -13.99 -4.83
CA LYS A 152 -28.19 -14.86 -4.07
C LYS A 152 -27.93 -16.36 -4.22
N TYR A 153 -27.26 -16.77 -5.31
CA TYR A 153 -26.94 -18.19 -5.57
C TYR A 153 -25.50 -18.58 -5.20
N ARG A 154 -24.75 -17.68 -4.53
CA ARG A 154 -23.36 -17.90 -4.11
C ARG A 154 -23.05 -17.30 -2.74
N VAL A 155 -24.04 -17.33 -1.84
CA VAL A 155 -23.93 -16.70 -0.50
C VAL A 155 -23.15 -17.57 0.49
N ASP A 156 -23.35 -18.88 0.43
CA ASP A 156 -22.88 -19.82 1.42
C ASP A 156 -22.41 -21.15 0.79
N GLU A 157 -21.94 -22.05 1.65
CA GLU A 157 -21.50 -23.40 1.28
C GLU A 157 -22.64 -24.24 0.68
N ALA A 158 -23.87 -24.10 1.18
CA ALA A 158 -25.04 -24.81 0.67
C ALA A 158 -25.39 -24.41 -0.78
N SER A 159 -24.89 -23.28 -1.23
CA SER A 159 -25.07 -22.85 -2.64
C SER A 159 -24.43 -23.83 -3.65
N LEU A 160 -23.46 -24.66 -3.23
CA LEU A 160 -22.86 -25.69 -4.07
C LEU A 160 -23.86 -26.78 -4.52
N ASP A 161 -24.91 -27.03 -3.75
CA ASP A 161 -25.96 -28.00 -4.10
C ASP A 161 -26.79 -27.55 -5.30
N ASN A 162 -26.81 -26.24 -5.56
CA ASN A 162 -27.55 -25.63 -6.66
C ASN A 162 -26.69 -25.36 -7.91
N ILE A 163 -25.42 -25.74 -7.89
CA ILE A 163 -24.51 -25.61 -9.02
C ILE A 163 -24.31 -27.01 -9.61
N PHE A 164 -24.51 -27.13 -10.90
CA PHE A 164 -24.47 -28.41 -11.59
C PHE A 164 -23.31 -28.48 -12.59
N VAL A 165 -22.69 -29.65 -12.66
CA VAL A 165 -21.70 -30.00 -13.67
C VAL A 165 -22.23 -31.11 -14.55
N ARG A 166 -21.94 -31.08 -15.87
CA ARG A 166 -22.39 -32.07 -16.82
C ARG A 166 -21.49 -33.31 -16.78
N MET A 167 -22.08 -34.46 -16.58
CA MET A 167 -21.42 -35.76 -16.62
C MET A 167 -21.23 -36.23 -18.07
N SER A 168 -20.34 -37.22 -18.27
CA SER A 168 -20.08 -37.82 -19.60
C SER A 168 -21.30 -38.48 -20.24
N ASN A 169 -22.25 -38.95 -19.45
CA ASN A 169 -23.54 -39.52 -19.89
C ASN A 169 -24.58 -38.46 -20.30
N GLY A 170 -24.22 -37.14 -20.17
CA GLY A 170 -25.10 -36.01 -20.45
C GLY A 170 -25.98 -35.54 -19.32
N GLU A 171 -26.03 -36.27 -18.21
CA GLU A 171 -26.79 -35.90 -17.04
C GLU A 171 -26.07 -34.79 -16.24
N MET A 172 -26.85 -34.06 -15.45
CA MET A 172 -26.34 -33.00 -14.58
C MET A 172 -26.23 -33.50 -13.15
N SER A 173 -25.09 -33.26 -12.51
CA SER A 173 -24.88 -33.63 -11.11
C SER A 173 -24.51 -32.43 -10.26
N PRO A 174 -24.99 -32.30 -9.02
CA PRO A 174 -24.61 -31.19 -8.14
C PRO A 174 -23.11 -31.21 -7.86
N LEU A 175 -22.53 -30.03 -7.79
CA LEU A 175 -21.09 -29.85 -7.61
C LEU A 175 -20.62 -30.30 -6.22
N SER A 176 -21.49 -30.20 -5.22
CA SER A 176 -21.25 -30.66 -3.85
C SER A 176 -20.87 -32.13 -3.72
N GLN A 177 -21.22 -32.97 -4.70
CA GLN A 177 -20.81 -34.39 -4.70
C GLN A 177 -19.31 -34.59 -4.98
N PHE A 178 -18.66 -33.63 -5.65
CA PHE A 178 -17.27 -33.72 -6.11
C PHE A 178 -16.32 -32.83 -5.34
N VAL A 179 -16.85 -31.90 -4.54
CA VAL A 179 -16.08 -30.84 -3.89
C VAL A 179 -16.35 -30.85 -2.38
N THR A 180 -15.30 -30.71 -1.61
CA THR A 180 -15.36 -30.44 -0.17
C THR A 180 -14.76 -29.07 0.09
N LEU A 181 -15.48 -28.23 0.83
CA LEU A 181 -15.00 -26.94 1.28
C LEU A 181 -14.49 -27.03 2.71
N THR A 182 -13.26 -26.57 2.93
CA THR A 182 -12.68 -26.50 4.27
C THR A 182 -12.32 -25.04 4.56
N ARG A 183 -12.77 -24.51 5.70
CA ARG A 183 -12.40 -23.17 6.13
C ARG A 183 -10.91 -23.10 6.40
N SER A 184 -10.25 -22.13 5.83
CA SER A 184 -8.85 -21.84 6.04
C SER A 184 -8.62 -20.34 6.21
N TYR A 185 -7.43 -19.98 6.63
CA TYR A 185 -7.01 -18.58 6.75
C TYR A 185 -5.72 -18.40 5.97
N GLY A 186 -5.58 -17.29 5.28
CA GLY A 186 -4.41 -17.01 4.47
C GLY A 186 -4.31 -15.53 4.14
N ALA A 187 -3.29 -15.17 3.38
CA ALA A 187 -3.17 -13.82 2.86
C ALA A 187 -4.15 -13.61 1.70
N GLU A 188 -4.85 -12.47 1.69
CA GLU A 188 -5.75 -12.09 0.59
C GLU A 188 -4.98 -11.94 -0.72
N SER A 189 -3.80 -11.34 -0.65
CA SER A 189 -2.92 -11.13 -1.80
C SER A 189 -1.46 -11.18 -1.36
N LEU A 190 -0.60 -11.66 -2.25
CA LEU A 190 0.86 -11.64 -2.06
C LEU A 190 1.45 -10.68 -3.07
N SER A 191 2.15 -9.67 -2.59
CA SER A 191 2.87 -8.72 -3.43
C SER A 191 4.37 -9.03 -3.48
N ARG A 192 5.02 -8.59 -4.55
CA ARG A 192 6.47 -8.63 -4.68
C ARG A 192 7.01 -7.24 -4.99
N PHE A 193 8.11 -6.92 -4.36
CA PHE A 193 8.86 -5.71 -4.63
C PHE A 193 10.31 -6.08 -4.92
N ASN A 194 10.85 -5.62 -6.05
CA ASN A 194 12.18 -6.00 -6.53
C ASN A 194 12.41 -7.52 -6.53
N MET A 195 11.42 -8.30 -7.02
CA MET A 195 11.41 -9.77 -7.13
C MET A 195 11.28 -10.54 -5.81
N TYR A 196 11.37 -9.90 -4.66
CA TYR A 196 11.17 -10.52 -3.35
C TYR A 196 9.72 -10.44 -2.89
N ASN A 197 9.24 -11.45 -2.16
CA ASN A 197 7.96 -11.35 -1.46
C ASN A 197 8.01 -10.15 -0.52
N SER A 198 7.00 -9.31 -0.55
CA SER A 198 7.02 -8.08 0.22
C SER A 198 5.71 -7.79 0.94
N ILE A 199 5.86 -7.14 2.10
CA ILE A 199 4.77 -6.59 2.89
C ILE A 199 4.96 -5.08 2.93
N ALA A 200 3.95 -4.34 2.45
CA ALA A 200 3.97 -2.88 2.53
C ALA A 200 3.75 -2.42 3.97
N VAL A 201 4.59 -1.51 4.41
CA VAL A 201 4.55 -0.87 5.72
C VAL A 201 4.51 0.63 5.52
N ASN A 202 3.67 1.30 6.29
CA ASN A 202 3.57 2.74 6.32
C ASN A 202 3.99 3.23 7.71
N ALA A 203 4.87 4.23 7.77
CA ALA A 203 5.30 4.85 9.02
C ALA A 203 5.06 6.35 8.96
N MET A 204 4.28 6.87 9.89
CA MET A 204 3.95 8.30 9.97
C MET A 204 4.95 9.00 10.90
N PRO A 205 5.60 10.09 10.44
CA PRO A 205 6.43 10.90 11.31
C PRO A 205 5.62 11.47 12.48
N ALA A 206 6.23 11.58 13.66
CA ALA A 206 5.63 12.23 14.81
C ALA A 206 5.67 13.76 14.65
N GLU A 207 4.78 14.46 15.35
CA GLU A 207 4.76 15.92 15.35
C GLU A 207 6.09 16.50 15.85
N GLY A 208 6.64 17.45 15.11
CA GLY A 208 7.94 18.06 15.39
C GLY A 208 9.15 17.34 14.79
N TYR A 209 8.96 16.18 14.15
CA TYR A 209 10.02 15.47 13.44
C TYR A 209 9.85 15.59 11.92
N SER A 210 10.99 15.64 11.23
CA SER A 210 10.99 15.65 9.75
C SER A 210 10.88 14.24 9.16
N THR A 211 10.53 14.14 7.87
CA THR A 211 10.60 12.88 7.12
C THR A 211 12.00 12.27 7.15
N GLY A 212 13.05 13.11 7.10
CA GLY A 212 14.44 12.67 7.21
C GLY A 212 14.78 12.02 8.56
N ASP A 213 14.23 12.54 9.67
CA ASP A 213 14.41 11.94 11.00
C ASP A 213 13.71 10.59 11.07
N ALA A 214 12.50 10.50 10.54
CA ALA A 214 11.74 9.25 10.48
C ALA A 214 12.42 8.20 9.57
N ILE A 215 13.00 8.59 8.42
CA ILE A 215 13.80 7.70 7.56
C ILE A 215 15.01 7.16 8.33
N ARG A 216 15.69 8.01 9.11
CA ARG A 216 16.81 7.57 9.96
C ARG A 216 16.37 6.58 11.02
N ALA A 217 15.26 6.85 11.72
CA ALA A 217 14.69 5.96 12.72
C ALA A 217 14.31 4.59 12.12
N VAL A 218 13.73 4.57 10.92
CA VAL A 218 13.42 3.34 10.17
C VAL A 218 14.68 2.53 9.90
N LYS A 219 15.77 3.16 9.45
CA LYS A 219 17.07 2.49 9.15
C LYS A 219 17.69 1.89 10.41
N GLU A 220 17.81 2.69 11.46
CA GLU A 220 18.39 2.26 12.75
C GLU A 220 17.61 1.10 13.36
N THR A 221 16.28 1.17 13.32
CA THR A 221 15.41 0.11 13.83
C THR A 221 15.54 -1.17 12.98
N ALA A 222 15.69 -1.03 11.66
CA ALA A 222 15.88 -2.17 10.78
C ALA A 222 17.21 -2.90 11.06
N GLU A 223 18.29 -2.16 11.31
CA GLU A 223 19.59 -2.74 11.66
C GLU A 223 19.55 -3.53 12.97
N GLN A 224 18.72 -3.11 13.93
CA GLN A 224 18.62 -3.72 15.24
C GLN A 224 17.59 -4.86 15.31
N ALA A 225 16.46 -4.73 14.61
CA ALA A 225 15.30 -5.60 14.79
C ALA A 225 15.13 -6.64 13.67
N LEU A 226 15.74 -6.46 12.48
CA LEU A 226 15.54 -7.38 11.39
C LEU A 226 16.54 -8.55 11.45
N PRO A 227 16.04 -9.81 11.46
CA PRO A 227 16.88 -10.98 11.35
C PRO A 227 17.57 -11.07 9.98
N LYS A 228 18.68 -11.81 9.92
CA LYS A 228 19.36 -12.10 8.65
C LYS A 228 18.38 -12.77 7.66
N GLY A 229 18.40 -12.31 6.39
CA GLY A 229 17.56 -12.81 5.33
C GLY A 229 16.26 -12.03 5.12
N TYR A 230 15.95 -11.11 6.01
CA TYR A 230 14.92 -10.09 5.78
C TYR A 230 15.58 -8.75 5.49
N GLY A 231 14.90 -7.94 4.71
CA GLY A 231 15.34 -6.61 4.36
C GLY A 231 14.17 -5.68 4.14
N TYR A 232 14.46 -4.47 3.75
CA TYR A 232 13.44 -3.50 3.36
C TYR A 232 13.97 -2.65 2.20
N ASP A 233 13.06 -2.02 1.50
CA ASP A 233 13.36 -1.00 0.50
C ASP A 233 12.30 0.11 0.61
N PHE A 234 12.67 1.34 0.30
CA PHE A 234 11.72 2.45 0.30
C PHE A 234 10.92 2.47 -1.00
N GLY A 235 9.63 2.76 -0.89
CA GLY A 235 8.71 2.98 -1.99
C GLY A 235 8.34 4.44 -2.19
N GLY A 236 7.61 4.73 -3.26
CA GLY A 236 7.01 6.02 -3.50
C GLY A 236 7.96 7.22 -3.39
N ILE A 237 7.46 8.29 -2.81
CA ILE A 237 8.21 9.53 -2.55
C ILE A 237 9.36 9.31 -1.58
N THR A 238 9.21 8.42 -0.60
CA THR A 238 10.24 8.13 0.39
C THR A 238 11.53 7.63 -0.24
N ARG A 239 11.41 6.86 -1.33
CA ARG A 239 12.57 6.42 -2.11
C ARG A 239 13.32 7.59 -2.71
N GLU A 240 12.62 8.53 -3.31
CA GLU A 240 13.22 9.73 -3.91
C GLU A 240 13.89 10.61 -2.86
N GLU A 241 13.24 10.83 -1.72
CA GLU A 241 13.81 11.55 -0.58
C GLU A 241 15.07 10.86 -0.03
N ASN A 242 15.04 9.53 0.09
CA ASN A 242 16.19 8.76 0.55
C ASN A 242 17.35 8.76 -0.46
N MET A 243 17.05 8.87 -1.75
CA MET A 243 18.04 8.95 -2.84
C MET A 243 18.61 10.37 -3.02
N GLN A 244 17.94 11.39 -2.48
CA GLN A 244 18.47 12.76 -2.45
C GLN A 244 19.72 12.82 -1.57
N SER A 245 20.81 12.35 -2.12
CA SER A 245 22.10 12.32 -1.47
C SER A 245 22.79 13.69 -1.61
N ASN A 246 24.00 13.79 -1.08
CA ASN A 246 24.89 14.95 -1.11
C ASN A 246 25.08 15.60 -2.51
N THR A 247 24.56 15.01 -3.56
CA THR A 247 24.64 15.53 -4.95
C THR A 247 24.04 16.93 -5.07
N THR A 248 22.94 17.21 -4.38
CA THR A 248 22.32 18.53 -4.34
C THR A 248 23.25 19.57 -3.73
N ILE A 249 23.93 19.26 -2.63
CA ILE A 249 24.90 20.14 -1.98
C ILE A 249 26.10 20.41 -2.92
N ILE A 250 26.57 19.39 -3.61
CA ILE A 250 27.68 19.53 -4.60
C ILE A 250 27.27 20.44 -5.75
N ILE A 251 26.05 20.22 -6.31
CA ILE A 251 25.51 21.05 -7.39
C ILE A 251 25.39 22.52 -6.92
N PHE A 252 24.81 22.76 -5.75
CA PHE A 252 24.73 24.12 -5.19
C PHE A 252 26.10 24.72 -4.97
N GLY A 253 27.09 23.97 -4.49
CA GLY A 253 28.48 24.42 -4.32
C GLY A 253 29.10 24.84 -5.66
N ILE A 254 28.90 24.03 -6.71
CA ILE A 254 29.39 24.34 -8.06
C ILE A 254 28.68 25.59 -8.62
N CYS A 255 27.35 25.68 -8.48
CA CYS A 255 26.61 26.87 -8.91
C CYS A 255 27.09 28.15 -8.19
N PHE A 256 27.30 28.06 -6.87
CA PHE A 256 27.81 29.20 -6.09
C PHE A 256 29.20 29.61 -6.54
N LEU A 257 30.10 28.67 -6.81
CA LEU A 257 31.43 28.92 -7.35
C LEU A 257 31.34 29.58 -8.72
N MET A 258 30.50 29.08 -9.61
CA MET A 258 30.34 29.68 -10.95
C MET A 258 29.79 31.10 -10.89
N ILE A 259 28.80 31.36 -10.03
CA ILE A 259 28.27 32.71 -9.81
C ILE A 259 29.38 33.64 -9.29
N TYR A 260 30.16 33.18 -8.31
CA TYR A 260 31.29 33.93 -7.78
C TYR A 260 32.32 34.30 -8.88
N LEU A 261 32.71 33.33 -9.72
CA LEU A 261 33.67 33.56 -10.80
C LEU A 261 33.14 34.54 -11.85
N ILE A 262 31.86 34.42 -12.22
CA ILE A 262 31.22 35.36 -13.18
C ILE A 262 31.20 36.78 -12.59
N LEU A 263 30.80 36.92 -11.34
CA LEU A 263 30.80 38.24 -10.68
C LEU A 263 32.21 38.79 -10.53
N SER A 264 33.21 37.94 -10.23
CA SER A 264 34.62 38.38 -10.14
C SER A 264 35.15 38.92 -11.48
N ALA A 265 34.77 38.27 -12.58
CA ALA A 265 35.11 38.73 -13.93
C ALA A 265 34.36 40.02 -14.30
N LEU A 266 33.10 40.15 -13.88
CA LEU A 266 32.29 41.34 -14.19
C LEU A 266 32.75 42.59 -13.42
N TYR A 267 33.14 42.40 -12.14
CA TYR A 267 33.57 43.51 -11.27
C TYR A 267 35.09 43.72 -11.25
N GLU A 268 35.85 42.92 -12.02
CA GLU A 268 37.33 42.94 -12.03
C GLU A 268 37.94 42.92 -10.62
N SER A 269 37.26 42.23 -9.68
CA SER A 269 37.62 42.21 -8.27
C SER A 269 37.20 40.89 -7.62
N PHE A 270 38.07 40.34 -6.78
CA PHE A 270 37.74 39.14 -5.98
C PHE A 270 37.01 39.46 -4.67
N LEU A 271 37.01 40.72 -4.21
CA LEU A 271 36.39 41.11 -2.94
C LEU A 271 34.93 41.54 -3.10
N ILE A 272 34.60 42.26 -4.16
CA ILE A 272 33.25 42.80 -4.41
C ILE A 272 32.18 41.68 -4.49
N PRO A 273 32.42 40.56 -5.17
CA PRO A 273 31.46 39.49 -5.25
C PRO A 273 31.01 38.91 -3.88
N PHE A 274 31.90 38.91 -2.88
CA PHE A 274 31.53 38.48 -1.53
C PHE A 274 30.45 39.34 -0.90
N ALA A 275 30.51 40.67 -1.11
CA ALA A 275 29.49 41.59 -0.62
C ALA A 275 28.11 41.30 -1.25
N VAL A 276 28.11 41.00 -2.56
CA VAL A 276 26.88 40.62 -3.29
C VAL A 276 26.34 39.28 -2.79
N LEU A 277 27.20 38.26 -2.63
CA LEU A 277 26.80 36.94 -2.14
C LEU A 277 26.31 36.96 -0.70
N LEU A 278 26.84 37.82 0.15
CA LEU A 278 26.37 38.03 1.52
C LEU A 278 24.93 38.58 1.58
N ALA A 279 24.43 39.22 0.55
CA ALA A 279 23.04 39.66 0.48
C ALA A 279 22.05 38.52 0.35
N VAL A 280 22.45 37.35 -0.19
CA VAL A 280 21.59 36.19 -0.41
C VAL A 280 21.05 35.60 0.90
N PRO A 281 21.85 35.36 1.95
CA PRO A 281 21.33 34.88 3.25
C PRO A 281 20.30 35.80 3.88
N PHE A 282 20.44 37.13 3.72
CA PHE A 282 19.45 38.10 4.24
C PHE A 282 18.14 38.01 3.47
N GLY A 283 18.16 37.81 2.15
CA GLY A 283 16.97 37.58 1.35
C GLY A 283 16.24 36.29 1.76
N LEU A 284 17.00 35.21 1.98
CA LEU A 284 16.44 33.92 2.48
C LEU A 284 15.85 34.07 3.90
N ALA A 285 16.56 34.72 4.82
CA ALA A 285 16.06 34.97 6.15
C ALA A 285 14.76 35.79 6.13
N GLY A 286 14.69 36.82 5.27
CA GLY A 286 13.47 37.57 5.04
C GLY A 286 12.31 36.70 4.55
N SER A 287 12.56 35.87 3.55
CA SER A 287 11.53 34.93 3.03
C SER A 287 10.97 34.02 4.11
N PHE A 288 11.81 33.43 4.94
CA PHE A 288 11.36 32.56 6.05
C PHE A 288 10.63 33.32 7.17
N LEU A 289 11.03 34.57 7.45
CA LEU A 289 10.35 35.41 8.44
C LEU A 289 8.93 35.82 8.02
N PHE A 290 8.72 36.06 6.73
CA PHE A 290 7.42 36.50 6.18
C PHE A 290 6.58 35.36 5.60
N ALA A 291 7.08 34.14 5.51
CA ALA A 291 6.34 32.96 5.05
C ALA A 291 5.52 32.26 6.16
N LYS A 292 5.33 32.88 7.32
CA LYS A 292 4.68 32.31 8.51
C LYS A 292 3.19 32.60 8.50
#